data_416285086370eddf5a80a5de35998ce8
#
_entry.id   416285086370eddf5a80a5de35998ce8
#
_cell.length_a   1.000
_cell.length_b   1.000
_cell.length_c   1.000
_cell.angle_alpha   90.00
_cell.angle_beta   90.00
_cell.angle_gamma   90.00
#
_symmetry.space_group_name_H-M   'P 1'
#
loop_
_entity.id
_entity.type
_entity.pdbx_description
1 polymer ?
#
loop_
_entity_poly.entity_id
_entity_poly.type
_entity_poly.pdbx_seq_one_letter_code
_entity_poly.pdbx_strand_id
1 'polypeptide(L)'
;MNTTIASTPLSRLHTTRQRARTAPGARWRVADVEALYTVPFMDLLFRAQRVHREHFDANEVQLSTLLSIKTGGCSEDCGYCPQSAHFDTAVEASKLMPLAEVVQAAQAAKAQGATRFCMGAAWRSPKDRDMKLVSAMVREVKAIGLETCMTLGMLDADQARELKDAGLDYYNHNLDSAADFYGTIISTRTYQDRLDTLGHVRSAGINVCCGGIVGMGETRAQRAGLIAQLANLDPYPESVPVNNLVPVAGTPLANAE
;
A
#
# COMPACT_ATOMS: atom_id res chain seq x y z
N MET A 1 26.48 -14.75 -40.98
CA MET A 1 25.47 -15.61 -40.30
C MET A 1 24.72 -14.71 -39.33
N ASN A 2 23.53 -14.26 -39.73
CA ASN A 2 22.68 -13.40 -38.90
C ASN A 2 21.77 -14.30 -38.07
N THR A 3 21.98 -14.33 -36.79
CA THR A 3 21.07 -15.04 -35.83
C THR A 3 19.99 -14.06 -35.38
N THR A 4 18.84 -14.17 -36.00
CA THR A 4 17.63 -13.43 -35.58
C THR A 4 17.11 -14.03 -34.28
N ILE A 5 17.23 -13.30 -33.18
CA ILE A 5 16.61 -13.66 -31.90
C ILE A 5 15.12 -13.31 -32.02
N ALA A 6 14.28 -14.33 -32.11
CA ALA A 6 12.84 -14.16 -32.10
C ALA A 6 12.37 -13.70 -30.70
N SER A 7 11.82 -12.49 -30.64
CA SER A 7 11.15 -11.96 -29.44
C SER A 7 9.78 -12.63 -29.32
N THR A 8 9.64 -13.52 -28.35
CA THR A 8 8.34 -14.09 -27.96
C THR A 8 7.55 -13.03 -27.19
N PRO A 9 6.30 -12.72 -27.53
CA PRO A 9 5.52 -11.73 -26.80
C PRO A 9 5.16 -12.27 -25.41
N LEU A 10 5.55 -11.52 -24.37
CA LEU A 10 5.17 -11.74 -22.98
C LEU A 10 3.71 -11.32 -22.76
N SER A 11 2.77 -12.07 -23.29
CA SER A 11 1.37 -12.02 -22.87
C SER A 11 1.06 -13.25 -22.02
N ARG A 12 1.51 -13.27 -20.78
CA ARG A 12 0.95 -14.16 -19.76
C ARG A 12 0.05 -13.35 -18.87
N LEU A 13 -1.26 -13.52 -19.07
CA LEU A 13 -2.29 -13.19 -18.12
C LEU A 13 -1.88 -13.72 -16.74
N HIS A 14 -1.82 -12.82 -15.75
CA HIS A 14 -1.71 -13.19 -14.34
C HIS A 14 -2.89 -14.10 -14.00
N THR A 15 -2.69 -15.40 -14.07
CA THR A 15 -3.56 -16.34 -13.39
C THR A 15 -3.31 -16.14 -11.90
N THR A 16 -4.27 -15.49 -11.25
CA THR A 16 -4.35 -15.41 -9.78
C THR A 16 -4.29 -16.85 -9.26
N ARG A 17 -3.10 -17.33 -8.89
CA ARG A 17 -2.99 -18.60 -8.19
C ARG A 17 -3.81 -18.47 -6.91
N GLN A 18 -4.81 -19.32 -6.78
CA GLN A 18 -5.59 -19.44 -5.55
C GLN A 18 -4.62 -19.56 -4.38
N ARG A 19 -4.71 -18.61 -3.47
CA ARG A 19 -3.92 -18.54 -2.25
C ARG A 19 -4.03 -19.86 -1.50
N ALA A 20 -2.90 -20.44 -1.16
CA ALA A 20 -2.85 -21.39 -0.07
C ALA A 20 -3.34 -20.65 1.19
N ARG A 21 -4.58 -20.97 1.63
CA ARG A 21 -5.03 -20.60 2.96
C ARG A 21 -4.03 -21.25 3.90
N THR A 22 -3.28 -20.43 4.66
CA THR A 22 -2.50 -20.96 5.78
C THR A 22 -3.46 -21.79 6.61
N ALA A 23 -3.08 -23.02 6.92
CA ALA A 23 -3.82 -23.84 7.89
C ALA A 23 -4.09 -22.98 9.13
N PRO A 24 -5.24 -23.12 9.81
CA PRO A 24 -5.47 -22.47 11.10
C PRO A 24 -4.40 -22.94 12.06
N GLY A 25 -3.29 -22.26 12.11
CA GLY A 25 -2.05 -22.61 12.75
C GLY A 25 -1.46 -21.40 13.47
N ALA A 26 -0.53 -21.64 14.30
CA ALA A 26 0.08 -20.74 15.25
C ALA A 26 0.15 -19.28 14.77
N ARG A 27 -0.55 -18.40 15.50
CA ARG A 27 -0.38 -16.96 15.35
C ARG A 27 1.07 -16.60 15.66
N TRP A 28 1.65 -15.72 14.84
CA TRP A 28 2.96 -15.15 15.08
C TRP A 28 2.92 -14.33 16.37
N ARG A 29 3.75 -14.67 17.34
CA ARG A 29 3.96 -13.84 18.53
C ARG A 29 5.04 -12.80 18.23
N VAL A 30 4.98 -11.65 18.88
CA VAL A 30 6.00 -10.60 18.75
C VAL A 30 7.40 -11.16 18.99
N ALA A 31 7.58 -12.00 20.04
CA ALA A 31 8.86 -12.64 20.35
C ALA A 31 9.39 -13.54 19.22
N ASP A 32 8.51 -14.21 18.46
CA ASP A 32 8.91 -15.05 17.34
C ASP A 32 9.47 -14.19 16.19
N VAL A 33 8.87 -13.01 15.97
CA VAL A 33 9.38 -12.04 14.97
C VAL A 33 10.66 -11.36 15.46
N GLU A 34 10.75 -11.00 16.75
CA GLU A 34 11.99 -10.45 17.32
C GLU A 34 13.18 -11.40 17.18
N ALA A 35 12.94 -12.70 17.36
CA ALA A 35 13.98 -13.71 17.18
C ALA A 35 14.56 -13.71 15.75
N LEU A 36 13.80 -13.31 14.73
CA LEU A 36 14.32 -13.18 13.36
C LEU A 36 15.38 -12.08 13.22
N TYR A 37 15.31 -11.03 14.05
CA TYR A 37 16.31 -9.95 14.02
C TYR A 37 17.69 -10.39 14.55
N THR A 38 17.77 -11.52 15.23
CA THR A 38 19.04 -12.08 15.72
C THR A 38 19.65 -13.11 14.77
N VAL A 39 18.90 -13.53 13.75
CA VAL A 39 19.39 -14.43 12.70
C VAL A 39 20.44 -13.68 11.86
N PRO A 40 21.60 -14.28 11.54
CA PRO A 40 22.55 -13.69 10.62
C PRO A 40 21.88 -13.30 9.30
N PHE A 41 22.23 -12.11 8.79
CA PHE A 41 21.52 -11.52 7.64
C PHE A 41 21.44 -12.45 6.43
N MET A 42 22.53 -13.13 6.08
CA MET A 42 22.55 -14.03 4.93
C MET A 42 21.64 -15.25 5.12
N ASP A 43 21.54 -15.76 6.35
CA ASP A 43 20.65 -16.88 6.68
C ASP A 43 19.18 -16.43 6.62
N LEU A 44 18.88 -15.23 7.08
CA LEU A 44 17.54 -14.65 6.99
C LEU A 44 17.14 -14.41 5.52
N LEU A 45 18.05 -13.86 4.73
CA LEU A 45 17.87 -13.65 3.29
C LEU A 45 17.63 -14.98 2.56
N PHE A 46 18.40 -16.02 2.87
CA PHE A 46 18.22 -17.35 2.28
C PHE A 46 16.86 -17.96 2.64
N ARG A 47 16.42 -17.83 3.91
CA ARG A 47 15.07 -18.27 4.33
C ARG A 47 13.97 -17.51 3.57
N ALA A 48 14.09 -16.20 3.43
CA ALA A 48 13.15 -15.37 2.69
C ALA A 48 13.07 -15.79 1.21
N GLN A 49 14.23 -16.03 0.57
CA GLN A 49 14.31 -16.48 -0.82
C GLN A 49 13.69 -17.87 -1.01
N ARG A 50 13.83 -18.78 -0.08
CA ARG A 50 13.17 -20.10 -0.14
C ARG A 50 11.66 -19.93 -0.17
N VAL A 51 11.10 -19.20 0.79
CA VAL A 51 9.65 -18.95 0.89
C VAL A 51 9.14 -18.23 -0.38
N HIS A 52 9.88 -17.24 -0.87
CA HIS A 52 9.52 -16.52 -2.09
C HIS A 52 9.40 -17.49 -3.28
N ARG A 53 10.38 -18.37 -3.49
CA ARG A 53 10.42 -19.31 -4.62
C ARG A 53 9.36 -20.42 -4.53
N GLU A 54 8.84 -20.71 -3.35
CA GLU A 54 7.73 -21.66 -3.16
C GLU A 54 6.38 -21.08 -3.65
N HIS A 55 6.24 -19.75 -3.67
CA HIS A 55 4.97 -19.07 -3.90
C HIS A 55 4.94 -18.16 -5.12
N PHE A 56 6.08 -17.69 -5.61
CA PHE A 56 6.22 -16.70 -6.67
C PHE A 56 7.25 -17.14 -7.71
N ASP A 57 7.19 -16.54 -8.90
CA ASP A 57 8.29 -16.65 -9.86
C ASP A 57 9.53 -15.95 -9.28
N ALA A 58 10.64 -16.68 -9.25
CA ALA A 58 11.86 -16.25 -8.57
C ALA A 58 12.48 -14.97 -9.14
N ASN A 59 12.21 -14.67 -10.41
CA ASN A 59 12.85 -13.59 -11.16
C ASN A 59 11.84 -12.55 -11.68
N GLU A 60 10.58 -12.65 -11.27
CA GLU A 60 9.56 -11.67 -11.63
C GLU A 60 9.53 -10.54 -10.60
N VAL A 61 9.61 -9.29 -11.09
CA VAL A 61 9.47 -8.08 -10.28
C VAL A 61 8.36 -7.22 -10.86
N GLN A 62 7.37 -6.88 -10.03
CA GLN A 62 6.30 -5.98 -10.42
C GLN A 62 6.78 -4.53 -10.39
N LEU A 63 6.64 -3.82 -11.51
CA LEU A 63 6.87 -2.39 -11.59
C LEU A 63 5.58 -1.63 -11.30
N SER A 64 5.60 -0.80 -10.27
CA SER A 64 4.46 0.03 -9.87
C SER A 64 4.82 1.50 -9.98
N THR A 65 3.91 2.31 -10.55
CA THR A 65 4.03 3.78 -10.58
C THR A 65 2.97 4.38 -9.67
N LEU A 66 3.34 5.38 -8.87
CA LEU A 66 2.44 6.12 -7.99
C LEU A 66 2.19 7.53 -8.55
N LEU A 67 0.91 7.91 -8.62
CA LEU A 67 0.46 9.27 -8.94
C LEU A 67 -0.29 9.86 -7.75
N SER A 68 0.10 11.06 -7.31
CA SER A 68 -0.74 11.86 -6.39
C SER A 68 -1.85 12.53 -7.19
N ILE A 69 -3.07 12.02 -7.07
CA ILE A 69 -4.26 12.59 -7.74
C ILE A 69 -4.87 13.75 -6.96
N LYS A 70 -4.47 13.93 -5.70
CA LYS A 70 -4.79 15.09 -4.87
C LYS A 70 -3.73 15.22 -3.78
N THR A 71 -3.04 16.34 -3.76
CA THR A 71 -1.92 16.63 -2.85
C THR A 71 -2.34 17.61 -1.77
N GLY A 72 -1.80 17.47 -0.56
CA GLY A 72 -1.91 18.44 0.53
C GLY A 72 -3.32 18.61 1.13
N GLY A 73 -3.41 19.35 2.23
CA GLY A 73 -4.67 19.69 2.89
C GLY A 73 -5.43 18.49 3.47
N CYS A 74 -4.73 17.42 3.88
CA CYS A 74 -5.31 16.29 4.59
C CYS A 74 -5.66 16.71 6.02
N SER A 75 -6.83 16.33 6.52
CA SER A 75 -7.29 16.64 7.86
C SER A 75 -6.73 15.71 8.95
N GLU A 76 -5.85 14.77 8.60
CA GLU A 76 -5.15 13.92 9.55
C GLU A 76 -3.84 14.57 10.03
N ASP A 77 -3.45 14.26 11.28
CA ASP A 77 -2.25 14.79 11.94
C ASP A 77 -1.07 13.80 11.96
N CYS A 78 -0.97 12.91 10.98
CA CYS A 78 0.11 11.92 10.91
C CYS A 78 1.48 12.62 10.99
N GLY A 79 2.24 12.42 12.08
CA GLY A 79 3.44 13.15 12.41
C GLY A 79 4.60 13.07 11.40
N TYR A 80 4.55 12.11 10.50
CA TYR A 80 5.51 11.93 9.41
C TYR A 80 5.07 12.56 8.08
N CYS A 81 3.79 13.01 7.96
CA CYS A 81 3.20 13.29 6.66
C CYS A 81 3.17 14.79 6.33
N PRO A 82 3.91 15.24 5.30
CA PRO A 82 3.91 16.65 4.92
C PRO A 82 2.61 17.12 4.24
N GLN A 83 1.68 16.20 3.94
CA GLN A 83 0.40 16.53 3.29
C GLN A 83 -0.70 16.91 4.29
N SER A 84 -0.41 16.84 5.60
CA SER A 84 -1.31 17.22 6.68
C SER A 84 -1.60 18.72 6.66
N ALA A 85 -2.87 19.10 6.90
CA ALA A 85 -3.24 20.51 7.11
C ALA A 85 -2.89 21.03 8.52
N HIS A 86 -2.42 20.15 9.41
CA HIS A 86 -1.99 20.51 10.76
C HIS A 86 -0.56 21.05 10.81
N PHE A 87 0.23 20.88 9.75
CA PHE A 87 1.65 21.21 9.74
C PHE A 87 1.97 22.23 8.66
N ASP A 88 2.87 23.16 8.99
CA ASP A 88 3.38 24.14 8.03
C ASP A 88 4.56 23.53 7.24
N THR A 89 4.22 22.94 6.12
CA THR A 89 5.17 22.31 5.19
C THR A 89 5.12 23.03 3.84
N ALA A 90 6.12 22.79 2.99
CA ALA A 90 6.15 23.36 1.64
C ALA A 90 5.14 22.70 0.66
N VAL A 91 4.25 21.85 1.14
CA VAL A 91 3.28 21.11 0.28
C VAL A 91 2.01 21.93 0.11
N GLU A 92 1.81 22.46 -1.09
CA GLU A 92 0.58 23.17 -1.45
C GLU A 92 -0.60 22.20 -1.68
N ALA A 93 -1.78 22.62 -1.23
CA ALA A 93 -3.00 21.84 -1.40
C ALA A 93 -3.54 21.96 -2.85
N SER A 94 -3.75 20.84 -3.50
CA SER A 94 -4.36 20.78 -4.83
C SER A 94 -5.83 20.36 -4.78
N LYS A 95 -6.56 20.60 -5.88
CA LYS A 95 -7.85 19.96 -6.16
C LYS A 95 -7.61 18.53 -6.65
N LEU A 96 -8.68 17.72 -6.66
CA LEU A 96 -8.65 16.41 -7.32
C LEU A 96 -8.33 16.59 -8.81
N MET A 97 -7.37 15.80 -9.29
CA MET A 97 -6.86 15.85 -10.67
C MET A 97 -7.95 15.52 -11.69
N PRO A 98 -8.00 16.20 -12.83
CA PRO A 98 -8.92 15.84 -13.92
C PRO A 98 -8.64 14.43 -14.45
N LEU A 99 -9.71 13.71 -14.84
CA LEU A 99 -9.62 12.34 -15.36
C LEU A 99 -8.63 12.21 -16.54
N ALA A 100 -8.63 13.16 -17.46
CA ALA A 100 -7.75 13.13 -18.64
C ALA A 100 -6.27 13.14 -18.28
N GLU A 101 -5.88 13.88 -17.23
CA GLU A 101 -4.50 13.94 -16.76
C GLU A 101 -4.07 12.61 -16.11
N VAL A 102 -4.98 11.98 -15.35
CA VAL A 102 -4.74 10.64 -14.76
C VAL A 102 -4.54 9.59 -15.84
N VAL A 103 -5.38 9.60 -16.88
CA VAL A 103 -5.29 8.69 -18.04
C VAL A 103 -3.97 8.87 -18.77
N GLN A 104 -3.57 10.12 -19.03
CA GLN A 104 -2.29 10.43 -19.68
C GLN A 104 -1.10 9.92 -18.85
N ALA A 105 -1.12 10.14 -17.54
CA ALA A 105 -0.06 9.65 -16.65
C ALA A 105 0.00 8.11 -16.62
N ALA A 106 -1.17 7.43 -16.60
CA ALA A 106 -1.24 5.97 -16.62
C ALA A 106 -0.71 5.39 -17.95
N GLN A 107 -1.02 6.01 -19.07
CA GLN A 107 -0.48 5.63 -20.39
C GLN A 107 1.04 5.78 -20.45
N ALA A 108 1.58 6.89 -19.92
CA ALA A 108 3.02 7.12 -19.83
C ALA A 108 3.70 6.08 -18.93
N ALA A 109 3.11 5.76 -17.77
CA ALA A 109 3.61 4.72 -16.86
C ALA A 109 3.65 3.34 -17.54
N LYS A 110 2.60 2.97 -18.27
CA LYS A 110 2.54 1.71 -19.02
C LYS A 110 3.61 1.65 -20.10
N ALA A 111 3.82 2.75 -20.83
CA ALA A 111 4.86 2.83 -21.86
C ALA A 111 6.29 2.68 -21.28
N GLN A 112 6.48 3.02 -20.00
CA GLN A 112 7.72 2.82 -19.26
C GLN A 112 7.83 1.42 -18.61
N GLY A 113 6.88 0.54 -18.85
CA GLY A 113 6.89 -0.84 -18.36
C GLY A 113 6.20 -1.07 -17.02
N ALA A 114 5.48 -0.09 -16.47
CA ALA A 114 4.68 -0.33 -15.28
C ALA A 114 3.58 -1.36 -15.56
N THR A 115 3.37 -2.26 -14.61
CA THR A 115 2.28 -3.25 -14.63
C THR A 115 1.18 -2.90 -13.64
N ARG A 116 1.49 -2.06 -12.62
CA ARG A 116 0.53 -1.52 -11.64
C ARG A 116 0.60 0.00 -11.64
N PHE A 117 -0.56 0.64 -11.54
CA PHE A 117 -0.68 2.07 -11.37
C PHE A 117 -1.42 2.39 -10.07
N CYS A 118 -0.70 3.05 -9.16
CA CYS A 118 -1.21 3.44 -7.86
C CYS A 118 -1.65 4.91 -7.89
N MET A 119 -2.84 5.21 -7.36
CA MET A 119 -3.40 6.55 -7.29
C MET A 119 -3.65 6.92 -5.84
N GLY A 120 -2.99 7.98 -5.37
CA GLY A 120 -3.09 8.44 -3.98
C GLY A 120 -3.75 9.80 -3.87
N ALA A 121 -4.65 9.97 -2.90
CA ALA A 121 -5.21 11.27 -2.54
C ALA A 121 -5.00 11.56 -1.05
N ALA A 122 -4.56 12.79 -0.74
CA ALA A 122 -4.36 13.27 0.62
C ALA A 122 -5.72 13.57 1.28
N TRP A 123 -6.40 12.52 1.72
CA TRP A 123 -7.68 12.56 2.41
C TRP A 123 -7.67 11.75 3.71
N ARG A 124 -8.50 12.18 4.67
CA ARG A 124 -8.92 11.31 5.76
C ARG A 124 -9.83 10.20 5.26
N SER A 125 -10.80 10.56 4.41
CA SER A 125 -11.76 9.71 3.73
C SER A 125 -12.24 10.42 2.47
N PRO A 126 -12.54 9.73 1.36
CA PRO A 126 -13.14 10.37 0.20
C PRO A 126 -14.55 10.86 0.53
N LYS A 127 -14.99 11.93 -0.12
CA LYS A 127 -16.38 12.41 -0.02
C LYS A 127 -17.20 11.76 -1.12
N ASP A 128 -18.46 11.46 -0.88
CA ASP A 128 -19.36 10.80 -1.84
C ASP A 128 -19.43 11.53 -3.19
N ARG A 129 -19.37 12.87 -3.17
CA ARG A 129 -19.32 13.68 -4.39
C ARG A 129 -18.08 13.42 -5.26
N ASP A 130 -16.99 12.96 -4.68
CA ASP A 130 -15.72 12.72 -5.36
C ASP A 130 -15.63 11.25 -5.85
N MET A 131 -16.42 10.34 -5.29
CA MET A 131 -16.38 8.91 -5.59
C MET A 131 -16.69 8.61 -7.06
N LYS A 132 -17.64 9.33 -7.68
CA LYS A 132 -17.96 9.16 -9.10
C LYS A 132 -16.75 9.39 -10.00
N LEU A 133 -15.94 10.43 -9.72
CA LEU A 133 -14.73 10.74 -10.49
C LEU A 133 -13.62 9.73 -10.20
N VAL A 134 -13.43 9.35 -8.93
CA VAL A 134 -12.45 8.35 -8.51
C VAL A 134 -12.75 6.99 -9.15
N SER A 135 -14.01 6.55 -9.15
CA SER A 135 -14.46 5.32 -9.80
C SER A 135 -14.24 5.35 -11.32
N ALA A 136 -14.41 6.53 -11.96
CA ALA A 136 -14.07 6.69 -13.36
C ALA A 136 -12.57 6.55 -13.63
N MET A 137 -11.70 7.10 -12.76
CA MET A 137 -10.25 6.93 -12.85
C MET A 137 -9.86 5.45 -12.79
N VAL A 138 -10.47 4.67 -11.87
CA VAL A 138 -10.20 3.22 -11.78
C VAL A 138 -10.57 2.52 -13.08
N ARG A 139 -11.77 2.78 -13.64
CA ARG A 139 -12.23 2.14 -14.89
C ARG A 139 -11.31 2.46 -16.07
N GLU A 140 -10.92 3.71 -16.22
CA GLU A 140 -10.05 4.13 -17.35
C GLU A 140 -8.63 3.52 -17.22
N VAL A 141 -8.04 3.55 -16.02
CA VAL A 141 -6.73 2.94 -15.82
C VAL A 141 -6.79 1.42 -16.03
N LYS A 142 -7.88 0.77 -15.60
CA LYS A 142 -8.13 -0.65 -15.86
C LYS A 142 -8.26 -0.95 -17.35
N ALA A 143 -8.97 -0.10 -18.11
CA ALA A 143 -9.14 -0.24 -19.55
C ALA A 143 -7.81 -0.12 -20.32
N ILE A 144 -6.83 0.63 -19.80
CA ILE A 144 -5.45 0.67 -20.32
C ILE A 144 -4.74 -0.68 -20.15
N GLY A 145 -5.23 -1.56 -19.25
CA GLY A 145 -4.66 -2.87 -18.96
C GLY A 145 -3.58 -2.84 -17.87
N LEU A 146 -3.64 -1.87 -16.97
CA LEU A 146 -2.83 -1.81 -15.77
C LEU A 146 -3.61 -2.42 -14.59
N GLU A 147 -2.90 -3.05 -13.66
CA GLU A 147 -3.43 -3.36 -12.35
C GLU A 147 -3.59 -2.06 -11.56
N THR A 148 -4.73 -1.90 -10.88
CA THR A 148 -5.07 -0.65 -10.20
C THR A 148 -4.89 -0.74 -8.70
N CYS A 149 -4.36 0.32 -8.09
CA CYS A 149 -4.25 0.47 -6.64
C CYS A 149 -4.69 1.89 -6.23
N MET A 150 -5.45 2.00 -5.15
CA MET A 150 -5.90 3.29 -4.59
C MET A 150 -5.47 3.45 -3.14
N THR A 151 -5.14 4.70 -2.78
CA THR A 151 -4.89 5.16 -1.41
C THR A 151 -5.71 6.43 -1.17
N LEU A 152 -6.88 6.31 -0.54
CA LEU A 152 -7.84 7.42 -0.39
C LEU A 152 -8.14 7.76 1.08
N GLY A 153 -7.39 7.17 2.01
CA GLY A 153 -7.70 7.25 3.44
C GLY A 153 -8.65 6.13 3.88
N MET A 154 -9.55 6.42 4.83
CA MET A 154 -10.53 5.45 5.31
C MET A 154 -11.66 5.27 4.28
N LEU A 155 -12.19 4.06 4.20
CA LEU A 155 -13.38 3.73 3.40
C LEU A 155 -14.45 3.14 4.30
N ASP A 156 -15.68 3.49 4.04
CA ASP A 156 -16.84 2.72 4.49
C ASP A 156 -17.14 1.54 3.53
N ALA A 157 -18.13 0.73 3.90
CA ALA A 157 -18.48 -0.47 3.14
C ALA A 157 -19.07 -0.15 1.74
N ASP A 158 -19.79 0.97 1.59
CA ASP A 158 -20.41 1.36 0.33
C ASP A 158 -19.37 1.89 -0.64
N GLN A 159 -18.46 2.73 -0.17
CA GLN A 159 -17.32 3.24 -0.94
C GLN A 159 -16.40 2.09 -1.39
N ALA A 160 -16.14 1.12 -0.53
CA ALA A 160 -15.35 -0.06 -0.90
C ALA A 160 -16.04 -0.89 -2.00
N ARG A 161 -17.36 -1.10 -1.92
CA ARG A 161 -18.13 -1.77 -2.97
C ARG A 161 -18.10 -1.00 -4.29
N GLU A 162 -18.32 0.33 -4.26
CA GLU A 162 -18.28 1.16 -5.47
C GLU A 162 -16.91 1.06 -6.18
N LEU A 163 -15.82 1.08 -5.44
CA LEU A 163 -14.48 0.91 -6.00
C LEU A 163 -14.28 -0.49 -6.59
N LYS A 164 -14.80 -1.54 -5.94
CA LYS A 164 -14.78 -2.90 -6.47
C LYS A 164 -15.55 -3.01 -7.79
N ASP A 165 -16.74 -2.43 -7.85
CA ASP A 165 -17.58 -2.41 -9.04
C ASP A 165 -16.93 -1.60 -10.19
N ALA A 166 -16.10 -0.62 -9.85
CA ALA A 166 -15.28 0.09 -10.82
C ALA A 166 -14.09 -0.74 -11.34
N GLY A 167 -13.78 -1.90 -10.71
CA GLY A 167 -12.70 -2.79 -11.11
C GLY A 167 -11.40 -2.62 -10.34
N LEU A 168 -11.43 -2.01 -9.16
CA LEU A 168 -10.23 -1.83 -8.33
C LEU A 168 -9.65 -3.18 -7.91
N ASP A 169 -8.33 -3.36 -8.14
CA ASP A 169 -7.61 -4.58 -7.79
C ASP A 169 -7.08 -4.54 -6.37
N TYR A 170 -6.48 -3.42 -5.96
CA TYR A 170 -5.83 -3.25 -4.66
C TYR A 170 -6.25 -1.95 -3.98
N TYR A 171 -6.38 -2.00 -2.66
CA TYR A 171 -6.49 -0.82 -1.83
C TYR A 171 -5.31 -0.75 -0.85
N ASN A 172 -4.58 0.37 -0.87
CA ASN A 172 -3.50 0.61 0.08
C ASN A 172 -4.05 1.34 1.31
N HIS A 173 -3.89 0.71 2.47
CA HIS A 173 -4.20 1.31 3.77
C HIS A 173 -3.26 0.74 4.83
N ASN A 174 -2.19 1.47 5.10
CA ASN A 174 -1.13 1.00 5.99
C ASN A 174 -1.57 1.06 7.46
N LEU A 175 -1.07 0.16 8.30
CA LEU A 175 -1.17 0.25 9.75
C LEU A 175 -0.17 1.28 10.31
N ASP A 176 0.81 1.66 9.52
CA ASP A 176 1.90 2.61 9.79
C ASP A 176 2.87 2.12 10.87
N SER A 177 2.39 1.67 12.03
CA SER A 177 3.23 1.20 13.15
C SER A 177 2.52 0.10 13.96
N ALA A 178 3.12 -0.34 15.06
CA ALA A 178 2.46 -1.20 16.04
C ALA A 178 1.34 -0.45 16.77
N ALA A 179 0.34 -1.19 17.25
CA ALA A 179 -0.84 -0.63 17.90
C ALA A 179 -0.52 0.21 19.15
N ASP A 180 0.47 -0.22 19.94
CA ASP A 180 0.91 0.46 21.17
C ASP A 180 1.77 1.71 20.91
N PHE A 181 2.29 1.88 19.70
CA PHE A 181 3.06 3.06 19.28
C PHE A 181 2.22 4.03 18.45
N TYR A 182 1.15 3.55 17.81
CA TYR A 182 0.35 4.31 16.85
C TYR A 182 -0.15 5.67 17.38
N GLY A 183 -0.65 5.71 18.61
CA GLY A 183 -1.18 6.93 19.24
C GLY A 183 -0.13 8.00 19.53
N THR A 184 1.18 7.70 19.42
CA THR A 184 2.25 8.71 19.56
C THR A 184 2.50 9.49 18.29
N ILE A 185 2.05 8.97 17.13
CA ILE A 185 2.32 9.57 15.82
C ILE A 185 1.06 10.06 15.11
N ILE A 186 -0.14 9.62 15.52
CA ILE A 186 -1.42 9.99 14.92
C ILE A 186 -2.46 10.08 16.03
N SER A 187 -3.16 11.23 16.17
CA SER A 187 -4.21 11.43 17.16
C SER A 187 -5.61 11.58 16.56
N THR A 188 -5.71 11.95 15.29
CA THR A 188 -6.99 12.26 14.61
C THR A 188 -7.80 11.04 14.24
N ARG A 189 -7.22 9.84 14.29
CA ARG A 189 -7.89 8.55 14.10
C ARG A 189 -7.24 7.45 14.93
N THR A 190 -7.99 6.41 15.21
CA THR A 190 -7.53 5.27 16.01
C THR A 190 -6.87 4.19 15.13
N TYR A 191 -6.13 3.29 15.78
CA TYR A 191 -5.63 2.08 15.11
C TYR A 191 -6.77 1.16 14.63
N GLN A 192 -7.89 1.12 15.39
CA GLN A 192 -9.07 0.35 15.01
C GLN A 192 -9.70 0.87 13.72
N ASP A 193 -9.76 2.19 13.49
CA ASP A 193 -10.27 2.77 12.22
C ASP A 193 -9.50 2.24 11.00
N ARG A 194 -8.19 1.94 11.18
CA ARG A 194 -7.37 1.31 10.14
C ARG A 194 -7.81 -0.12 9.87
N LEU A 195 -8.01 -0.90 10.92
CA LEU A 195 -8.45 -2.29 10.82
C LEU A 195 -9.87 -2.39 10.23
N ASP A 196 -10.77 -1.50 10.61
CA ASP A 196 -12.14 -1.45 10.09
C ASP A 196 -12.14 -1.16 8.58
N THR A 197 -11.33 -0.21 8.13
CA THR A 197 -11.16 0.07 6.69
C THR A 197 -10.65 -1.17 5.95
N LEU A 198 -9.65 -1.89 6.49
CA LEU A 198 -9.16 -3.13 5.90
C LEU A 198 -10.26 -4.21 5.85
N GLY A 199 -11.11 -4.27 6.88
CA GLY A 199 -12.29 -5.14 6.92
C GLY A 199 -13.29 -4.83 5.79
N HIS A 200 -13.62 -3.55 5.57
CA HIS A 200 -14.51 -3.12 4.48
C HIS A 200 -13.93 -3.47 3.11
N VAL A 201 -12.63 -3.21 2.90
CA VAL A 201 -11.90 -3.54 1.66
C VAL A 201 -11.94 -5.05 1.38
N ARG A 202 -11.68 -5.88 2.41
CA ARG A 202 -11.76 -7.34 2.30
C ARG A 202 -13.16 -7.83 1.98
N SER A 203 -14.16 -7.29 2.68
CA SER A 203 -15.57 -7.67 2.49
C SER A 203 -16.07 -7.34 1.09
N ALA A 204 -15.55 -6.29 0.48
CA ALA A 204 -15.82 -5.95 -0.92
C ALA A 204 -15.06 -6.83 -1.93
N GLY A 205 -14.15 -7.70 -1.50
CA GLY A 205 -13.35 -8.55 -2.38
C GLY A 205 -12.23 -7.83 -3.12
N ILE A 206 -11.72 -6.74 -2.55
CA ILE A 206 -10.53 -6.02 -3.02
C ILE A 206 -9.30 -6.58 -2.31
N ASN A 207 -8.18 -6.72 -3.03
CA ASN A 207 -6.91 -7.10 -2.42
C ASN A 207 -6.37 -5.97 -1.53
N VAL A 208 -5.66 -6.34 -0.47
CA VAL A 208 -5.10 -5.39 0.49
C VAL A 208 -3.61 -5.19 0.23
N CYS A 209 -3.20 -3.93 0.14
CA CYS A 209 -1.82 -3.49 0.29
C CYS A 209 -1.73 -2.80 1.65
N CYS A 210 -1.01 -3.38 2.60
CA CYS A 210 -0.96 -2.87 3.98
C CYS A 210 0.41 -3.14 4.59
N GLY A 211 1.04 -2.11 5.09
CA GLY A 211 2.36 -2.17 5.70
C GLY A 211 2.57 -1.06 6.72
N GLY A 212 3.77 -0.50 6.79
CA GLY A 212 4.09 0.56 7.73
C GLY A 212 5.39 1.29 7.45
N ILE A 213 5.76 2.13 8.39
CA ILE A 213 6.93 2.98 8.34
C ILE A 213 7.81 2.63 9.53
N VAL A 214 9.12 2.52 9.32
CA VAL A 214 10.13 2.35 10.37
C VAL A 214 11.01 3.58 10.47
N GLY A 215 11.60 3.81 11.64
CA GLY A 215 12.45 4.99 11.89
C GLY A 215 11.68 6.19 12.43
N MET A 216 10.47 6.00 12.99
CA MET A 216 9.66 7.05 13.62
C MET A 216 9.92 7.20 15.13
N GLY A 217 10.91 6.47 15.68
CA GLY A 217 11.21 6.41 17.12
C GLY A 217 10.68 5.15 17.82
N GLU A 218 10.08 4.24 17.07
CA GLU A 218 9.61 2.95 17.58
C GLU A 218 10.75 2.02 17.98
N THR A 219 10.50 1.22 18.99
CA THR A 219 11.45 0.16 19.44
C THR A 219 11.47 -1.02 18.47
N ARG A 220 12.50 -1.89 18.60
CA ARG A 220 12.57 -3.16 17.86
C ARG A 220 11.35 -4.06 18.13
N ALA A 221 10.89 -4.11 19.38
CA ALA A 221 9.69 -4.86 19.74
C ALA A 221 8.44 -4.33 19.04
N GLN A 222 8.30 -3.02 18.89
CA GLN A 222 7.19 -2.40 18.16
C GLN A 222 7.29 -2.66 16.66
N ARG A 223 8.48 -2.66 16.05
CA ARG A 223 8.65 -3.13 14.65
C ARG A 223 8.21 -4.58 14.48
N ALA A 224 8.61 -5.44 15.41
CA ALA A 224 8.17 -6.84 15.43
C ALA A 224 6.65 -6.94 15.63
N GLY A 225 6.06 -6.08 16.46
CA GLY A 225 4.61 -5.98 16.68
C GLY A 225 3.83 -5.66 15.42
N LEU A 226 4.29 -4.70 14.62
CA LEU A 226 3.71 -4.38 13.32
C LEU A 226 3.76 -5.61 12.38
N ILE A 227 4.91 -6.26 12.26
CA ILE A 227 5.07 -7.43 11.38
C ILE A 227 4.18 -8.59 11.85
N ALA A 228 4.13 -8.85 13.17
CA ALA A 228 3.28 -9.88 13.74
C ALA A 228 1.79 -9.59 13.47
N GLN A 229 1.36 -8.33 13.59
CA GLN A 229 -0.01 -7.92 13.28
C GLN A 229 -0.35 -8.18 11.80
N LEU A 230 0.52 -7.78 10.88
CA LEU A 230 0.33 -7.99 9.44
C LEU A 230 0.28 -9.48 9.09
N ALA A 231 1.16 -10.29 9.68
CA ALA A 231 1.22 -11.73 9.46
C ALA A 231 0.01 -12.49 10.07
N ASN A 232 -0.68 -11.89 11.04
CA ASN A 232 -1.86 -12.46 11.71
C ASN A 232 -3.19 -11.95 11.16
N LEU A 233 -3.19 -11.05 10.18
CA LEU A 233 -4.42 -10.70 9.46
C LEU A 233 -4.92 -11.93 8.68
N ASP A 234 -6.22 -12.19 8.70
CA ASP A 234 -6.82 -13.33 7.98
C ASP A 234 -7.91 -12.84 7.00
N PRO A 235 -7.62 -12.92 5.69
CA PRO A 235 -6.34 -13.29 5.09
C PRO A 235 -5.27 -12.20 5.29
N TYR A 236 -3.99 -12.58 5.32
CA TYR A 236 -2.89 -11.61 5.37
C TYR A 236 -2.84 -10.75 4.09
N PRO A 237 -2.21 -9.55 4.13
CA PRO A 237 -2.15 -8.67 2.98
C PRO A 237 -1.43 -9.30 1.78
N GLU A 238 -1.90 -9.00 0.57
CA GLU A 238 -1.28 -9.42 -0.69
C GLU A 238 0.01 -8.67 -0.98
N SER A 239 0.15 -7.46 -0.43
CA SER A 239 1.32 -6.61 -0.59
C SER A 239 1.60 -5.92 0.73
N VAL A 240 2.87 -5.94 1.15
CA VAL A 240 3.30 -5.37 2.44
C VAL A 240 4.45 -4.40 2.19
N PRO A 241 4.17 -3.10 1.95
CA PRO A 241 5.22 -2.08 1.87
C PRO A 241 5.76 -1.78 3.28
N VAL A 242 7.07 -1.84 3.44
CA VAL A 242 7.77 -1.33 4.63
C VAL A 242 8.69 -0.21 4.18
N ASN A 243 8.35 1.01 4.58
CA ASN A 243 9.09 2.21 4.20
C ASN A 243 9.99 2.67 5.35
N ASN A 244 11.16 3.21 5.01
CA ASN A 244 11.95 3.96 5.97
C ASN A 244 11.43 5.41 6.02
N LEU A 245 11.37 6.00 7.22
CA LEU A 245 11.01 7.41 7.37
C LEU A 245 11.99 8.28 6.58
N VAL A 246 11.44 9.21 5.82
CA VAL A 246 12.17 10.34 5.27
C VAL A 246 11.70 11.58 6.03
N PRO A 247 12.52 12.14 6.93
CA PRO A 247 12.15 13.34 7.69
C PRO A 247 11.87 14.51 6.75
N VAL A 248 10.75 15.21 6.97
CA VAL A 248 10.36 16.37 6.16
C VAL A 248 10.24 17.60 7.06
N ALA A 249 10.88 18.69 6.67
CA ALA A 249 10.81 19.96 7.41
C ALA A 249 9.36 20.42 7.60
N GLY A 250 9.05 20.93 8.79
CA GLY A 250 7.72 21.36 9.18
C GLY A 250 6.82 20.26 9.77
N THR A 251 7.21 18.98 9.67
CA THR A 251 6.49 17.89 10.33
C THR A 251 7.02 17.64 11.75
N PRO A 252 6.23 17.04 12.67
CA PRO A 252 6.69 16.64 14.00
C PRO A 252 7.92 15.72 13.98
N LEU A 253 8.07 14.87 12.97
CA LEU A 253 9.19 13.94 12.82
C LEU A 253 10.32 14.47 11.91
N ALA A 254 10.40 15.80 11.70
CA ALA A 254 11.42 16.43 10.87
C ALA A 254 12.87 16.16 11.35
N ASN A 255 13.05 15.89 12.65
CA ASN A 255 14.36 15.64 13.28
C ASN A 255 14.46 14.21 13.83
N ALA A 256 13.65 13.27 13.35
CA ALA A 256 13.77 11.86 13.73
C ALA A 256 15.09 11.27 13.20
N GLU A 257 15.79 10.50 14.04
CA GLU A 257 17.06 9.83 13.73
C GLU A 257 16.87 8.39 13.26
#